data_e6349da7c22a9f92d46db0e1475066d3
#
_entry.id   e6349da7c22a9f92d46db0e1475066d3
#
_cell.length_a   1.000
_cell.length_b   1.000
_cell.length_c   1.000
_cell.angle_alpha   90.00
_cell.angle_beta   90.00
_cell.angle_gamma   90.00
#
_symmetry.space_group_name_H-M   'P 1'
#
loop_
_entity.id
_entity.type
_entity.pdbx_description
1 polymer ?
#
loop_
_entity_poly.entity_id
_entity_poly.type
_entity_poly.pdbx_seq_one_letter_code
_entity_poly.pdbx_strand_id
1 'polypeptide(L)'
;ASRARNRSRERTLANRLAGKVAVVTGAGNGIGKGCAEIFAAEGATVIGVDLKDADRACNLLDEAATNALFADIGSEFGKVDILLNAAAFAVFAWIEDLTYADWRKTLDAELDIVFLPTRAAWPWLKASGAASVINFASANAWKALEGSPALAHCAGKGGVLAMTRQLAMEGAPHNIRANTIAPGFIRTEATGRHLDAHPEFLDIVLSKNMLKLIGEPSDIGWCATWLASNEARYVTGADFSVDAGATAW
;
A
#
# COMPACT_ATOMS: atom_id res chain seq x y z
N ALA A 1 5.86 22.97 -37.62
CA ALA A 1 6.94 22.91 -36.65
C ALA A 1 6.39 23.20 -35.25
N SER A 2 5.92 22.17 -34.56
CA SER A 2 5.45 22.23 -33.16
C SER A 2 6.61 21.82 -32.27
N ARG A 3 7.21 22.80 -31.57
CA ARG A 3 8.17 22.57 -30.51
C ARG A 3 7.41 22.00 -29.30
N ALA A 4 7.47 20.68 -29.10
CA ALA A 4 7.11 20.05 -27.86
C ALA A 4 7.98 20.66 -26.75
N ARG A 5 7.40 21.48 -25.87
CA ARG A 5 8.04 21.97 -24.67
C ARG A 5 8.06 20.83 -23.67
N ASN A 6 9.13 20.07 -23.65
CA ASN A 6 9.49 19.18 -22.54
C ASN A 6 9.83 20.09 -21.34
N ARG A 7 8.82 20.44 -20.55
CA ARG A 7 9.02 21.01 -19.23
C ARG A 7 9.09 19.83 -18.26
N SER A 8 10.27 19.29 -18.04
CA SER A 8 10.58 18.63 -16.77
C SER A 8 10.32 19.67 -15.68
N ARG A 9 9.15 19.63 -15.07
CA ARG A 9 8.91 20.35 -13.82
C ARG A 9 9.80 19.66 -12.78
N GLU A 10 10.95 20.24 -12.46
CA GLU A 10 11.62 19.97 -11.21
C GLU A 10 10.57 20.22 -10.12
N ARG A 11 10.03 19.16 -9.56
CA ARG A 11 9.15 19.25 -8.39
C ARG A 11 10.05 19.66 -7.23
N THR A 12 9.92 20.88 -6.78
CA THR A 12 10.49 21.29 -5.50
C THR A 12 9.86 20.40 -4.44
N LEU A 13 10.66 19.53 -3.82
CA LEU A 13 10.23 18.68 -2.72
C LEU A 13 9.83 19.57 -1.55
N ALA A 14 8.65 19.32 -0.99
CA ALA A 14 8.09 20.22 0.03
C ALA A 14 8.50 19.82 1.46
N ASN A 15 9.30 18.77 1.64
CA ASN A 15 9.67 18.19 2.95
C ASN A 15 8.46 17.90 3.84
N ARG A 16 7.40 17.39 3.24
CA ARG A 16 6.09 17.17 3.90
C ARG A 16 6.15 16.14 5.02
N LEU A 17 7.18 15.29 5.00
CA LEU A 17 7.40 14.22 5.96
C LEU A 17 8.66 14.43 6.79
N ALA A 18 9.21 15.65 6.80
CA ALA A 18 10.45 15.97 7.53
C ALA A 18 10.34 15.58 9.02
N GLY A 19 11.35 14.82 9.50
CA GLY A 19 11.44 14.35 10.90
C GLY A 19 10.49 13.22 11.29
N LYS A 20 9.73 12.66 10.33
CA LYS A 20 8.88 11.48 10.55
C LYS A 20 9.68 10.20 10.36
N VAL A 21 9.40 9.20 11.18
CA VAL A 21 9.89 7.83 11.06
C VAL A 21 8.82 7.01 10.35
N ALA A 22 9.14 6.46 9.19
CA ALA A 22 8.24 5.70 8.33
C ALA A 22 8.70 4.25 8.18
N VAL A 23 7.85 3.31 8.56
CA VAL A 23 8.04 1.88 8.24
C VAL A 23 7.19 1.56 7.02
N VAL A 24 7.82 1.01 5.98
CA VAL A 24 7.18 0.61 4.73
C VAL A 24 7.39 -0.88 4.52
N THR A 25 6.32 -1.66 4.59
CA THR A 25 6.38 -3.09 4.27
C THR A 25 6.22 -3.30 2.76
N GLY A 26 6.80 -4.38 2.21
CA GLY A 26 6.81 -4.57 0.76
C GLY A 26 7.69 -3.57 0.02
N ALA A 27 8.73 -3.04 0.67
CA ALA A 27 9.59 -1.97 0.16
C ALA A 27 10.61 -2.41 -0.88
N GLY A 28 10.80 -3.72 -1.07
CA GLY A 28 11.79 -4.26 -2.02
C GLY A 28 11.44 -4.02 -3.48
N ASN A 29 10.14 -3.88 -3.80
CA ASN A 29 9.70 -3.65 -5.19
C ASN A 29 8.34 -2.95 -5.28
N GLY A 30 7.91 -2.65 -6.53
CA GLY A 30 6.56 -2.20 -6.87
C GLY A 30 6.09 -0.95 -6.15
N ILE A 31 4.86 -0.99 -5.67
CA ILE A 31 4.18 0.15 -5.03
C ILE A 31 4.89 0.54 -3.72
N GLY A 32 5.25 -0.45 -2.88
CA GLY A 32 5.92 -0.20 -1.61
C GLY A 32 7.25 0.52 -1.80
N LYS A 33 8.07 0.07 -2.75
CA LYS A 33 9.32 0.73 -3.12
C LYS A 33 9.10 2.17 -3.59
N GLY A 34 8.14 2.37 -4.50
CA GLY A 34 7.83 3.71 -4.99
C GLY A 34 7.34 4.67 -3.89
N CYS A 35 6.56 4.16 -2.91
CA CYS A 35 6.17 4.94 -1.74
C CYS A 35 7.37 5.26 -0.84
N ALA A 36 8.25 4.28 -0.57
CA ALA A 36 9.46 4.46 0.25
C ALA A 36 10.39 5.54 -0.34
N GLU A 37 10.63 5.50 -1.65
CA GLU A 37 11.44 6.48 -2.36
C GLU A 37 10.88 7.91 -2.24
N ILE A 38 9.56 8.07 -2.39
CA ILE A 38 8.92 9.39 -2.26
C ILE A 38 8.91 9.85 -0.81
N PHE A 39 8.66 8.97 0.15
CA PHE A 39 8.71 9.32 1.57
C PHE A 39 10.10 9.82 1.98
N ALA A 40 11.16 9.14 1.53
CA ALA A 40 12.55 9.58 1.77
C ALA A 40 12.83 10.93 1.10
N ALA A 41 12.39 11.12 -0.14
CA ALA A 41 12.53 12.39 -0.86
C ALA A 41 11.76 13.54 -0.18
N GLU A 42 10.65 13.27 0.49
CA GLU A 42 9.87 14.23 1.28
C GLU A 42 10.35 14.37 2.74
N GLY A 43 11.54 13.84 3.06
CA GLY A 43 12.27 14.09 4.31
C GLY A 43 11.97 13.13 5.45
N ALA A 44 11.31 12.00 5.22
CA ALA A 44 11.14 10.96 6.23
C ALA A 44 12.42 10.12 6.40
N THR A 45 12.65 9.64 7.61
CA THR A 45 13.52 8.49 7.85
C THR A 45 12.73 7.23 7.52
N VAL A 46 13.07 6.57 6.43
CA VAL A 46 12.34 5.39 5.95
C VAL A 46 13.07 4.12 6.38
N ILE A 47 12.32 3.17 6.91
CA ILE A 47 12.74 1.80 7.17
C ILE A 47 11.93 0.88 6.27
N GLY A 48 12.54 0.44 5.19
CA GLY A 48 11.95 -0.52 4.26
C GLY A 48 12.05 -1.93 4.82
N VAL A 49 10.93 -2.67 4.78
CA VAL A 49 10.83 -4.06 5.24
C VAL A 49 10.31 -4.93 4.09
N ASP A 50 11.02 -6.00 3.77
CA ASP A 50 10.59 -7.01 2.80
C ASP A 50 11.28 -8.36 3.11
N LEU A 51 11.00 -9.40 2.34
CA LEU A 51 11.74 -10.67 2.41
C LEU A 51 13.19 -10.51 1.92
N LYS A 52 13.41 -9.57 0.99
CA LYS A 52 14.72 -9.22 0.39
C LYS A 52 14.67 -7.81 -0.20
N ASP A 53 15.83 -7.31 -0.61
CA ASP A 53 15.97 -6.03 -1.32
C ASP A 53 15.39 -4.81 -0.55
N ALA A 54 15.50 -4.84 0.79
CA ALA A 54 15.03 -3.80 1.71
C ALA A 54 16.02 -3.60 2.88
N ASP A 55 15.83 -2.55 3.67
CA ASP A 55 16.72 -2.24 4.82
C ASP A 55 16.68 -3.33 5.89
N ARG A 56 15.52 -3.94 6.09
CA ARG A 56 15.29 -5.03 7.05
C ARG A 56 14.61 -6.21 6.34
N ALA A 57 15.24 -7.36 6.35
CA ALA A 57 14.66 -8.60 5.84
C ALA A 57 13.80 -9.25 6.92
N CYS A 58 12.49 -9.48 6.65
CA CYS A 58 11.58 -10.12 7.58
C CYS A 58 10.43 -10.82 6.84
N ASN A 59 10.12 -12.05 7.26
CA ASN A 59 8.86 -12.68 6.90
C ASN A 59 7.77 -12.17 7.84
N LEU A 60 6.94 -11.24 7.37
CA LEU A 60 5.90 -10.61 8.17
C LEU A 60 4.72 -11.53 8.55
N LEU A 61 4.67 -12.75 8.01
CA LEU A 61 3.75 -13.81 8.43
C LEU A 61 4.29 -14.63 9.61
N ASP A 62 5.56 -14.44 9.97
CA ASP A 62 6.14 -14.97 11.22
C ASP A 62 5.90 -13.94 12.33
N GLU A 63 4.99 -14.26 13.25
CA GLU A 63 4.59 -13.38 14.34
C GLU A 63 5.78 -13.02 15.25
N ALA A 64 6.63 -14.01 15.58
CA ALA A 64 7.77 -13.78 16.47
C ALA A 64 8.82 -12.88 15.82
N ALA A 65 9.14 -13.13 14.55
CA ALA A 65 10.06 -12.30 13.79
C ALA A 65 9.51 -10.87 13.59
N THR A 66 8.23 -10.73 13.32
CA THR A 66 7.57 -9.42 13.17
C THR A 66 7.59 -8.64 14.49
N ASN A 67 7.28 -9.27 15.62
CA ASN A 67 7.35 -8.63 16.94
C ASN A 67 8.78 -8.18 17.28
N ALA A 68 9.79 -9.02 17.02
CA ALA A 68 11.20 -8.68 17.25
C ALA A 68 11.63 -7.49 16.37
N LEU A 69 11.29 -7.51 15.09
CA LEU A 69 11.60 -6.41 14.16
C LEU A 69 11.07 -5.07 14.66
N PHE A 70 9.79 -5.00 15.06
CA PHE A 70 9.19 -3.75 15.52
C PHE A 70 9.68 -3.33 16.91
N ALA A 71 10.09 -4.27 17.76
CA ALA A 71 10.78 -3.95 19.01
C ALA A 71 12.14 -3.29 18.75
N ASP A 72 12.91 -3.82 17.80
CA ASP A 72 14.20 -3.25 17.41
C ASP A 72 14.04 -1.84 16.79
N ILE A 73 13.09 -1.67 15.84
CA ILE A 73 12.78 -0.36 15.26
C ILE A 73 12.36 0.63 16.34
N GLY A 74 11.49 0.22 17.25
CA GLY A 74 11.04 1.06 18.34
C GLY A 74 12.14 1.45 19.31
N SER A 75 13.08 0.54 19.61
CA SER A 75 14.24 0.82 20.44
C SER A 75 15.22 1.80 19.77
N GLU A 76 15.37 1.69 18.45
CA GLU A 76 16.28 2.54 17.66
C GLU A 76 15.72 3.96 17.49
N PHE A 77 14.42 4.10 17.18
CA PHE A 77 13.82 5.39 16.80
C PHE A 77 12.89 5.98 17.87
N GLY A 78 12.49 5.23 18.86
CA GLY A 78 11.58 5.66 19.94
C GLY A 78 10.12 5.79 19.53
N LYS A 79 9.80 5.76 18.23
CA LYS A 79 8.45 5.96 17.67
C LYS A 79 8.36 5.42 16.24
N VAL A 80 7.13 5.27 15.77
CA VAL A 80 6.78 5.10 14.35
C VAL A 80 5.69 6.12 14.01
N ASP A 81 5.98 7.08 13.13
CA ASP A 81 5.02 8.10 12.72
C ASP A 81 4.15 7.64 11.54
N ILE A 82 4.69 6.77 10.69
CA ILE A 82 4.02 6.25 9.51
C ILE A 82 4.24 4.75 9.43
N LEU A 83 3.15 3.99 9.32
CA LEU A 83 3.18 2.58 8.93
C LEU A 83 2.44 2.44 7.60
N LEU A 84 3.15 2.05 6.55
CA LEU A 84 2.57 1.75 5.25
C LEU A 84 2.68 0.25 4.98
N ASN A 85 1.53 -0.44 4.95
CA ASN A 85 1.44 -1.87 4.72
C ASN A 85 1.24 -2.16 3.23
N ALA A 86 2.34 -2.34 2.47
CA ALA A 86 2.31 -2.65 1.05
C ALA A 86 2.74 -4.08 0.71
N ALA A 87 3.25 -4.84 1.68
CA ALA A 87 3.53 -6.26 1.49
C ALA A 87 2.22 -7.02 1.24
N ALA A 88 2.13 -7.77 0.16
CA ALA A 88 0.99 -8.60 -0.18
C ALA A 88 1.35 -9.64 -1.24
N PHE A 89 0.58 -10.71 -1.28
CA PHE A 89 0.61 -11.72 -2.34
C PHE A 89 -0.78 -12.33 -2.49
N ALA A 90 -1.21 -12.61 -3.73
CA ALA A 90 -2.48 -13.27 -4.01
C ALA A 90 -2.32 -14.34 -5.08
N VAL A 91 -3.09 -15.42 -4.93
CA VAL A 91 -3.32 -16.41 -5.99
C VAL A 91 -4.62 -16.05 -6.70
N PHE A 92 -4.56 -15.98 -8.02
CA PHE A 92 -5.72 -15.72 -8.87
C PHE A 92 -6.17 -17.01 -9.53
N ALA A 93 -7.37 -17.45 -9.20
CA ALA A 93 -7.99 -18.65 -9.76
C ALA A 93 -9.52 -18.52 -9.76
N TRP A 94 -10.19 -19.09 -10.77
CA TRP A 94 -11.66 -19.21 -10.78
C TRP A 94 -12.13 -20.09 -9.62
N ILE A 95 -13.37 -19.89 -9.17
CA ILE A 95 -13.92 -20.59 -7.99
C ILE A 95 -13.81 -22.11 -8.09
N GLU A 96 -13.96 -22.66 -9.26
CA GLU A 96 -13.89 -24.10 -9.52
C GLU A 96 -12.46 -24.67 -9.42
N ASP A 97 -11.44 -23.83 -9.66
CA ASP A 97 -10.01 -24.19 -9.63
C ASP A 97 -9.32 -23.70 -8.34
N LEU A 98 -9.96 -22.83 -7.57
CA LEU A 98 -9.37 -22.25 -6.36
C LEU A 98 -9.31 -23.28 -5.23
N THR A 99 -8.11 -23.80 -4.96
CA THR A 99 -7.93 -24.74 -3.84
C THR A 99 -8.09 -24.05 -2.49
N TYR A 100 -8.45 -24.82 -1.44
CA TYR A 100 -8.50 -24.28 -0.08
C TYR A 100 -7.12 -23.79 0.40
N ALA A 101 -6.04 -24.44 -0.04
CA ALA A 101 -4.68 -24.01 0.27
C ALA A 101 -4.35 -22.64 -0.35
N ASP A 102 -4.72 -22.40 -1.60
CA ASP A 102 -4.51 -21.12 -2.28
C ASP A 102 -5.39 -20.02 -1.70
N TRP A 103 -6.62 -20.36 -1.34
CA TRP A 103 -7.51 -19.48 -0.60
C TRP A 103 -6.85 -19.02 0.71
N ARG A 104 -6.40 -19.95 1.58
CA ARG A 104 -5.72 -19.63 2.83
C ARG A 104 -4.46 -18.82 2.61
N LYS A 105 -3.59 -19.25 1.68
CA LYS A 105 -2.36 -18.55 1.34
C LYS A 105 -2.61 -17.08 0.94
N THR A 106 -3.68 -16.82 0.20
CA THR A 106 -4.05 -15.46 -0.20
C THR A 106 -4.53 -14.66 1.01
N LEU A 107 -5.41 -15.22 1.84
CA LEU A 107 -5.91 -14.50 3.03
C LEU A 107 -4.78 -14.21 4.02
N ASP A 108 -3.90 -15.16 4.30
CA ASP A 108 -2.74 -14.95 5.17
C ASP A 108 -1.84 -13.82 4.60
N ALA A 109 -1.58 -13.84 3.29
CA ALA A 109 -0.73 -12.86 2.62
C ALA A 109 -1.43 -11.51 2.27
N GLU A 110 -2.68 -11.31 2.63
CA GLU A 110 -3.40 -10.05 2.48
C GLU A 110 -4.00 -9.51 3.78
N LEU A 111 -4.38 -10.37 4.73
CA LEU A 111 -4.95 -9.96 6.01
C LEU A 111 -3.92 -10.05 7.15
N ASP A 112 -3.35 -11.22 7.39
CA ASP A 112 -2.42 -11.43 8.49
C ASP A 112 -1.15 -10.61 8.30
N ILE A 113 -0.69 -10.46 7.05
CA ILE A 113 0.47 -9.64 6.69
C ILE A 113 0.27 -8.13 6.94
N VAL A 114 -0.97 -7.67 7.10
CA VAL A 114 -1.32 -6.31 7.53
C VAL A 114 -1.56 -6.26 9.03
N PHE A 115 -2.23 -7.26 9.59
CA PHE A 115 -2.56 -7.34 11.00
C PHE A 115 -1.31 -7.44 11.88
N LEU A 116 -0.42 -8.39 11.59
CA LEU A 116 0.75 -8.66 12.45
C LEU A 116 1.69 -7.44 12.58
N PRO A 117 2.14 -6.78 11.50
CA PRO A 117 2.98 -5.58 11.63
C PRO A 117 2.24 -4.40 12.25
N THR A 118 0.92 -4.24 11.99
CA THR A 118 0.14 -3.16 12.61
C THR A 118 0.06 -3.35 14.12
N ARG A 119 -0.20 -4.57 14.59
CA ARG A 119 -0.22 -4.90 16.01
C ARG A 119 1.16 -4.71 16.67
N ALA A 120 2.23 -5.19 16.04
CA ALA A 120 3.58 -5.06 16.53
C ALA A 120 4.06 -3.59 16.60
N ALA A 121 3.64 -2.78 15.63
CA ALA A 121 3.94 -1.35 15.58
C ALA A 121 3.11 -0.51 16.57
N TRP A 122 1.98 -1.04 17.09
CA TRP A 122 0.98 -0.23 17.81
C TRP A 122 1.52 0.57 19.00
N PRO A 123 2.40 0.03 19.87
CA PRO A 123 3.03 0.82 20.94
C PRO A 123 3.82 2.03 20.42
N TRP A 124 4.52 1.84 19.31
CA TRP A 124 5.38 2.86 18.70
C TRP A 124 4.60 3.90 17.90
N LEU A 125 3.47 3.50 17.31
CA LEU A 125 2.50 4.41 16.72
C LEU A 125 1.88 5.31 17.79
N LYS A 126 1.54 4.77 18.96
CA LYS A 126 1.09 5.57 20.10
C LYS A 126 2.17 6.53 20.61
N ALA A 127 3.42 6.10 20.64
CA ALA A 127 4.56 6.94 21.04
C ALA A 127 4.81 8.13 20.12
N SER A 128 4.38 8.06 18.86
CA SER A 128 4.42 9.19 17.92
C SER A 128 3.52 10.37 18.35
N GLY A 129 2.36 10.10 18.93
CA GLY A 129 1.35 11.10 19.28
C GLY A 129 0.61 11.74 18.07
N ALA A 130 1.01 11.39 16.82
CA ALA A 130 0.37 11.87 15.58
C ALA A 130 0.68 10.93 14.39
N ALA A 131 0.37 9.63 14.54
CA ALA A 131 0.72 8.62 13.56
C ALA A 131 -0.30 8.47 12.43
N SER A 132 0.16 7.89 11.31
CA SER A 132 -0.66 7.51 10.16
C SER A 132 -0.40 6.06 9.76
N VAL A 133 -1.44 5.23 9.78
CA VAL A 133 -1.44 3.89 9.20
C VAL A 133 -2.08 3.97 7.81
N ILE A 134 -1.39 3.43 6.80
CA ILE A 134 -1.85 3.42 5.42
C ILE A 134 -1.83 1.98 4.93
N ASN A 135 -3.00 1.46 4.61
CA ASN A 135 -3.17 0.11 4.10
C ASN A 135 -3.59 0.12 2.62
N PHE A 136 -3.37 -0.96 1.92
CA PHE A 136 -3.82 -1.09 0.54
C PHE A 136 -5.06 -1.98 0.45
N ALA A 137 -6.19 -1.37 0.08
CA ALA A 137 -7.33 -2.05 -0.47
C ALA A 137 -7.07 -2.38 -1.96
N SER A 138 -8.08 -2.42 -2.77
CA SER A 138 -8.04 -2.65 -4.21
C SER A 138 -9.37 -2.19 -4.82
N ALA A 139 -9.39 -1.90 -6.11
CA ALA A 139 -10.63 -1.83 -6.87
C ALA A 139 -11.53 -3.06 -6.65
N ASN A 140 -10.92 -4.24 -6.47
CA ASN A 140 -11.59 -5.51 -6.17
C ASN A 140 -12.25 -5.58 -4.78
N ALA A 141 -11.95 -4.65 -3.86
CA ALA A 141 -12.67 -4.55 -2.58
C ALA A 141 -14.08 -3.93 -2.75
N TRP A 142 -14.31 -3.23 -3.86
CA TRP A 142 -15.54 -2.48 -4.12
C TRP A 142 -16.42 -3.10 -5.21
N LYS A 143 -15.81 -3.68 -6.24
CA LYS A 143 -16.57 -4.29 -7.34
C LYS A 143 -15.84 -5.48 -7.94
N ALA A 144 -16.60 -6.42 -8.46
CA ALA A 144 -16.05 -7.50 -9.28
C ALA A 144 -15.57 -6.93 -10.61
N LEU A 145 -14.42 -7.41 -11.08
CA LEU A 145 -13.88 -7.05 -12.38
C LEU A 145 -14.07 -8.23 -13.32
N GLU A 146 -14.81 -8.00 -14.40
CA GLU A 146 -15.01 -8.98 -15.45
C GLU A 146 -13.67 -9.51 -15.98
N GLY A 147 -13.56 -10.82 -16.16
CA GLY A 147 -12.33 -11.47 -16.61
C GLY A 147 -11.23 -11.59 -15.55
N SER A 148 -11.50 -11.24 -14.29
CA SER A 148 -10.52 -11.35 -13.19
C SER A 148 -10.91 -12.47 -12.21
N PRO A 149 -10.15 -13.58 -12.14
CA PRO A 149 -10.41 -14.68 -11.22
C PRO A 149 -9.90 -14.36 -9.81
N ALA A 150 -10.48 -13.34 -9.16
CA ALA A 150 -9.93 -12.68 -7.98
C ALA A 150 -10.71 -12.92 -6.68
N LEU A 151 -11.42 -14.04 -6.53
CA LEU A 151 -12.31 -14.28 -5.38
C LEU A 151 -11.59 -14.11 -4.04
N ALA A 152 -10.45 -14.77 -3.85
CA ALA A 152 -9.69 -14.70 -2.60
C ALA A 152 -9.12 -13.29 -2.37
N HIS A 153 -8.63 -12.64 -3.44
CA HIS A 153 -8.14 -11.25 -3.40
C HIS A 153 -9.26 -10.26 -3.03
N CYS A 154 -10.47 -10.42 -3.60
CA CYS A 154 -11.64 -9.60 -3.23
C CYS A 154 -11.95 -9.72 -1.73
N ALA A 155 -11.93 -10.95 -1.19
CA ALA A 155 -12.18 -11.20 0.23
C ALA A 155 -11.09 -10.57 1.11
N GLY A 156 -9.81 -10.76 0.77
CA GLY A 156 -8.67 -10.18 1.49
C GLY A 156 -8.72 -8.65 1.48
N LYS A 157 -8.85 -8.03 0.31
CA LYS A 157 -8.87 -6.56 0.19
C LYS A 157 -10.12 -5.91 0.75
N GLY A 158 -11.26 -6.60 0.67
CA GLY A 158 -12.48 -6.20 1.39
C GLY A 158 -12.29 -6.24 2.91
N GLY A 159 -11.60 -7.28 3.41
CA GLY A 159 -11.21 -7.41 4.81
C GLY A 159 -10.27 -6.31 5.27
N VAL A 160 -9.24 -5.97 4.48
CA VAL A 160 -8.32 -4.84 4.78
C VAL A 160 -9.09 -3.52 4.89
N LEU A 161 -10.04 -3.27 3.99
CA LEU A 161 -10.88 -2.08 4.02
C LEU A 161 -11.70 -2.00 5.32
N ALA A 162 -12.34 -3.11 5.71
CA ALA A 162 -13.12 -3.18 6.94
C ALA A 162 -12.24 -3.03 8.19
N MET A 163 -11.10 -3.74 8.23
CA MET A 163 -10.13 -3.68 9.32
C MET A 163 -9.58 -2.26 9.50
N THR A 164 -9.31 -1.53 8.43
CA THR A 164 -8.77 -0.17 8.51
C THR A 164 -9.75 0.80 9.17
N ARG A 165 -11.05 0.64 8.94
CA ARG A 165 -12.08 1.45 9.64
C ARG A 165 -12.08 1.18 11.15
N GLN A 166 -11.91 -0.08 11.54
CA GLN A 166 -11.79 -0.44 12.95
C GLN A 166 -10.49 0.13 13.56
N LEU A 167 -9.35 0.03 12.86
CA LEU A 167 -8.09 0.64 13.29
C LEU A 167 -8.20 2.17 13.44
N ALA A 168 -8.96 2.84 12.57
CA ALA A 168 -9.22 4.28 12.69
C ALA A 168 -9.96 4.62 13.99
N MET A 169 -10.95 3.83 14.37
CA MET A 169 -11.70 4.01 15.62
C MET A 169 -10.81 3.73 16.84
N GLU A 170 -10.07 2.63 16.85
CA GLU A 170 -9.17 2.26 17.95
C GLU A 170 -7.97 3.21 18.09
N GLY A 171 -7.50 3.77 16.98
CA GLY A 171 -6.38 4.70 16.93
C GLY A 171 -6.74 6.12 17.35
N ALA A 172 -8.01 6.54 17.20
CA ALA A 172 -8.44 7.91 17.44
C ALA A 172 -8.09 8.45 18.84
N PRO A 173 -8.25 7.70 19.96
CA PRO A 173 -7.86 8.16 21.29
C PRO A 173 -6.35 8.43 21.45
N HIS A 174 -5.53 7.91 20.52
CA HIS A 174 -4.08 8.05 20.49
C HIS A 174 -3.59 8.96 19.38
N ASN A 175 -4.50 9.68 18.71
CA ASN A 175 -4.18 10.51 17.55
C ASN A 175 -3.50 9.71 16.40
N ILE A 176 -3.90 8.45 16.23
CA ILE A 176 -3.49 7.60 15.11
C ILE A 176 -4.61 7.62 14.08
N ARG A 177 -4.29 8.01 12.86
CA ARG A 177 -5.20 7.91 11.71
C ARG A 177 -4.94 6.61 10.96
N ALA A 178 -5.99 5.99 10.41
CA ALA A 178 -5.85 4.84 9.55
C ALA A 178 -6.73 5.01 8.30
N ASN A 179 -6.14 4.85 7.12
CA ASN A 179 -6.83 4.98 5.84
C ASN A 179 -6.37 3.91 4.85
N THR A 180 -7.18 3.66 3.83
CA THR A 180 -6.79 2.80 2.71
C THR A 180 -6.59 3.62 1.43
N ILE A 181 -5.71 3.10 0.59
CA ILE A 181 -5.63 3.46 -0.82
C ILE A 181 -6.08 2.22 -1.61
N ALA A 182 -6.95 2.42 -2.60
CA ALA A 182 -7.40 1.39 -3.53
C ALA A 182 -6.76 1.65 -4.91
N PRO A 183 -5.60 1.06 -5.21
CA PRO A 183 -4.96 1.22 -6.51
C PRO A 183 -5.79 0.58 -7.62
N GLY A 184 -5.77 1.19 -8.80
CA GLY A 184 -6.09 0.54 -10.05
C GLY A 184 -4.94 -0.34 -10.54
N PHE A 185 -4.84 -0.53 -11.86
CA PHE A 185 -3.74 -1.26 -12.44
C PHE A 185 -2.47 -0.39 -12.49
N ILE A 186 -1.46 -0.78 -11.70
CA ILE A 186 -0.19 -0.07 -11.57
C ILE A 186 0.92 -0.86 -12.26
N ARG A 187 1.72 -0.20 -13.09
CA ARG A 187 2.90 -0.79 -13.73
C ARG A 187 4.01 -1.00 -12.69
N THR A 188 4.18 -2.24 -12.29
CA THR A 188 5.28 -2.72 -11.45
C THR A 188 6.12 -3.72 -12.25
N GLU A 189 7.21 -4.21 -11.71
CA GLU A 189 7.97 -5.28 -12.36
C GLU A 189 7.11 -6.54 -12.63
N ALA A 190 6.27 -6.92 -11.65
CA ALA A 190 5.40 -8.09 -11.79
C ALA A 190 4.29 -7.89 -12.82
N THR A 191 3.59 -6.77 -12.78
CA THR A 191 2.50 -6.44 -13.71
C THR A 191 3.04 -6.11 -15.11
N GLY A 192 4.24 -5.53 -15.21
CA GLY A 192 4.94 -5.28 -16.47
C GLY A 192 5.25 -6.60 -17.20
N ARG A 193 5.83 -7.58 -16.49
CA ARG A 193 6.05 -8.93 -17.07
C ARG A 193 4.75 -9.59 -17.55
N HIS A 194 3.65 -9.37 -16.84
CA HIS A 194 2.34 -9.88 -17.27
C HIS A 194 1.86 -9.19 -18.57
N LEU A 195 2.00 -7.87 -18.67
CA LEU A 195 1.66 -7.12 -19.90
C LEU A 195 2.54 -7.50 -21.09
N ASP A 196 3.82 -7.76 -20.86
CA ASP A 196 4.75 -8.20 -21.91
C ASP A 196 4.38 -9.58 -22.45
N ALA A 197 3.89 -10.48 -21.57
CA ALA A 197 3.42 -11.81 -21.92
C ALA A 197 2.00 -11.81 -22.54
N HIS A 198 1.17 -10.83 -22.20
CA HIS A 198 -0.24 -10.71 -22.58
C HIS A 198 -0.57 -9.28 -23.03
N PRO A 199 -0.07 -8.82 -24.20
CA PRO A 199 -0.29 -7.43 -24.66
C PRO A 199 -1.77 -7.04 -24.78
N GLU A 200 -2.64 -8.01 -25.12
CA GLU A 200 -4.08 -7.82 -25.23
C GLU A 200 -4.73 -7.40 -23.90
N PHE A 201 -4.09 -7.72 -22.78
CA PHE A 201 -4.58 -7.33 -21.46
C PHE A 201 -4.53 -5.80 -21.24
N LEU A 202 -3.61 -5.13 -21.93
CA LEU A 202 -3.53 -3.66 -21.88
C LEU A 202 -4.83 -3.00 -22.34
N ASP A 203 -5.39 -3.46 -23.46
CA ASP A 203 -6.64 -2.92 -23.98
C ASP A 203 -7.82 -3.16 -23.04
N ILE A 204 -7.84 -4.30 -22.37
CA ILE A 204 -8.84 -4.64 -21.34
C ILE A 204 -8.74 -3.64 -20.17
N VAL A 205 -7.54 -3.39 -19.67
CA VAL A 205 -7.32 -2.43 -18.57
C VAL A 205 -7.73 -1.01 -19.01
N LEU A 206 -7.25 -0.56 -20.14
CA LEU A 206 -7.53 0.78 -20.65
C LEU A 206 -9.02 0.98 -20.97
N SER A 207 -9.73 -0.06 -21.41
CA SER A 207 -11.18 0.01 -21.66
C SER A 207 -11.96 0.35 -20.39
N LYS A 208 -11.51 -0.13 -19.23
CA LYS A 208 -12.16 0.06 -17.93
C LYS A 208 -11.79 1.39 -17.25
N ASN A 209 -10.68 2.01 -17.63
CA ASN A 209 -10.24 3.28 -17.08
C ASN A 209 -10.93 4.46 -17.77
N MET A 210 -11.43 5.45 -17.01
CA MET A 210 -11.90 6.73 -17.60
C MET A 210 -10.72 7.48 -18.24
N LEU A 211 -9.63 7.63 -17.49
CA LEU A 211 -8.36 8.12 -18.02
C LEU A 211 -7.64 6.95 -18.68
N LYS A 212 -7.41 7.03 -19.99
CA LYS A 212 -6.83 5.95 -20.80
C LYS A 212 -5.33 5.83 -20.57
N LEU A 213 -4.94 5.53 -19.32
CA LEU A 213 -3.56 5.37 -18.89
C LEU A 213 -3.44 4.27 -17.83
N ILE A 214 -2.23 3.73 -17.66
CA ILE A 214 -1.83 2.84 -16.57
C ILE A 214 -1.14 3.69 -15.51
N GLY A 215 -1.40 3.40 -14.23
CA GLY A 215 -0.75 4.07 -13.12
C GLY A 215 0.70 3.59 -12.94
N GLU A 216 1.51 4.46 -12.36
CA GLU A 216 2.86 4.18 -11.91
C GLU A 216 2.93 4.14 -10.37
N PRO A 217 3.92 3.48 -9.75
CA PRO A 217 4.08 3.48 -8.30
C PRO A 217 4.07 4.88 -7.66
N SER A 218 4.57 5.88 -8.40
CA SER A 218 4.58 7.28 -7.96
C SER A 218 3.18 7.88 -7.82
N ASP A 219 2.20 7.46 -8.60
CA ASP A 219 0.82 7.96 -8.50
C ASP A 219 0.21 7.56 -7.14
N ILE A 220 0.53 6.35 -6.70
CA ILE A 220 0.15 5.85 -5.38
C ILE A 220 0.98 6.55 -4.28
N GLY A 221 2.30 6.69 -4.49
CA GLY A 221 3.21 7.30 -3.54
C GLY A 221 2.82 8.73 -3.17
N TRP A 222 2.31 9.53 -4.10
CA TRP A 222 1.85 10.90 -3.80
C TRP A 222 0.59 10.93 -2.95
N CYS A 223 -0.36 10.02 -3.19
CA CYS A 223 -1.53 9.86 -2.32
C CYS A 223 -1.10 9.41 -0.91
N ALA A 224 -0.21 8.43 -0.82
CA ALA A 224 0.33 7.95 0.45
C ALA A 224 1.09 9.06 1.20
N THR A 225 1.88 9.88 0.52
CA THR A 225 2.59 11.01 1.11
C THR A 225 1.63 12.03 1.71
N TRP A 226 0.57 12.38 1.00
CA TRP A 226 -0.46 13.26 1.55
C TRP A 226 -1.12 12.66 2.79
N LEU A 227 -1.52 11.39 2.76
CA LEU A 227 -2.12 10.70 3.91
C LEU A 227 -1.15 10.59 5.10
N ALA A 228 0.16 10.47 4.85
CA ALA A 228 1.20 10.43 5.87
C ALA A 228 1.50 11.80 6.47
N SER A 229 1.19 12.89 5.76
CA SER A 229 1.50 14.25 6.15
C SER A 229 0.48 14.84 7.14
N ASN A 230 0.81 16.00 7.70
CA ASN A 230 -0.09 16.75 8.57
C ASN A 230 -1.24 17.42 7.79
N GLU A 231 -1.15 17.50 6.46
CA GLU A 231 -2.21 18.03 5.61
C GLU A 231 -3.48 17.18 5.68
N ALA A 232 -3.32 15.84 5.89
CA ALA A 232 -4.42 14.89 6.04
C ALA A 232 -4.91 14.73 7.51
N ARG A 233 -4.62 15.68 8.41
CA ARG A 233 -4.93 15.57 9.85
C ARG A 233 -6.41 15.34 10.17
N TYR A 234 -7.32 15.65 9.25
CA TYR A 234 -8.77 15.51 9.42
C TYR A 234 -9.33 14.29 8.65
N VAL A 235 -8.46 13.38 8.21
CA VAL A 235 -8.82 12.22 7.38
C VAL A 235 -8.45 10.93 8.08
N THR A 236 -9.46 10.14 8.46
CA THR A 236 -9.30 8.79 9.02
C THR A 236 -10.49 7.91 8.66
N GLY A 237 -10.30 6.60 8.53
CA GLY A 237 -11.33 5.63 8.17
C GLY A 237 -11.79 5.71 6.70
N ALA A 238 -11.12 6.49 5.87
CA ALA A 238 -11.45 6.70 4.47
C ALA A 238 -10.72 5.71 3.54
N ASP A 239 -11.29 5.52 2.34
CA ASP A 239 -10.65 4.82 1.23
C ASP A 239 -10.48 5.76 0.04
N PHE A 240 -9.32 5.72 -0.60
CA PHE A 240 -8.96 6.58 -1.71
C PHE A 240 -8.70 5.77 -2.96
N SER A 241 -9.63 5.78 -3.90
CA SER A 241 -9.42 5.18 -5.22
C SER A 241 -8.40 5.99 -6.02
N VAL A 242 -7.28 5.35 -6.37
CA VAL A 242 -6.24 5.89 -7.26
C VAL A 242 -6.14 4.93 -8.45
N ASP A 243 -7.09 5.00 -9.36
CA ASP A 243 -7.41 3.95 -10.30
C ASP A 243 -7.81 4.45 -11.71
N ALA A 244 -7.47 5.68 -12.04
CA ALA A 244 -7.87 6.32 -13.31
C ALA A 244 -9.39 6.32 -13.57
N GLY A 245 -10.20 6.26 -12.50
CA GLY A 245 -11.65 6.23 -12.57
C GLY A 245 -12.26 4.85 -12.89
N ALA A 246 -11.49 3.76 -12.77
CA ALA A 246 -11.95 2.42 -13.10
C ALA A 246 -13.12 1.93 -12.24
N THR A 247 -13.26 2.43 -11.01
CA THR A 247 -14.34 2.06 -10.08
C THR A 247 -15.50 3.06 -10.04
N ALA A 248 -15.43 4.17 -10.74
CA ALA A 248 -16.37 5.29 -10.62
C ALA A 248 -17.48 5.30 -11.68
N TRP A 249 -17.58 4.27 -12.52
CA TRP A 249 -18.58 4.16 -13.61
C TRP A 249 -19.03 2.72 -13.85
#